data_e452be50a0ad505e8e28cdd742e14652
#
_entry.id   e452be50a0ad505e8e28cdd742e14652
#
_cell.length_a   1.000
_cell.length_b   1.000
_cell.length_c   1.000
_cell.angle_alpha   90.00
_cell.angle_beta   90.00
_cell.angle_gamma   90.00
#
_symmetry.space_group_name_H-M   'P 1'
#
loop_
_entity.id
_entity.type
_entity.pdbx_description
1 polymer ?
#
loop_
_entity_poly.entity_id
_entity_poly.type
_entity_poly.pdbx_seq_one_letter_code
_entity_poly.pdbx_strand_id
1 'polypeptide(L)'
;MKRAGNLIAKIADPENIELAFYKAAKGKWNKSEVLDFSKNIEAKIRGLENHLRNGELSKGKYCFFDIYDPKKRTISVAPFEHRVAHHAIMNVCDVIFDNKQIYHSYACRKGKGSVAAIDYVKENIHSRLWYLKLDVRKYFDSISHEKLKSFLQHIIKDGKVISLFNHIIDNYSRNGDFKGIPIGNLTSQYFANHFLTNIDRYIKEELKVKFYVRYMDDMLLFNLSKEEAIHFEKKIRDFLFSELQLELKIAQVNRIYCGIPFLGYRIYKHTTRLGRVARSRFVKRTRYYQNLLLNELISEEEAANGMRALLAFAERANVDSLKKKINLVNGSCL
;
A
#
# COMPACT_ATOMS: atom_id res chain seq x y z
N MET A 1 -12.29 16.60 -17.12
CA MET A 1 -11.09 15.83 -17.53
C MET A 1 -11.51 14.64 -18.38
N LYS A 2 -10.87 14.37 -19.56
CA LYS A 2 -11.27 13.24 -20.43
C LYS A 2 -11.05 11.91 -19.73
N ARG A 3 -12.03 11.00 -19.83
CA ARG A 3 -11.90 9.61 -19.40
C ARG A 3 -11.03 8.82 -20.38
N ALA A 4 -10.21 7.89 -19.89
CA ALA A 4 -9.39 7.03 -20.73
C ALA A 4 -10.23 5.95 -21.44
N GLY A 5 -9.91 5.65 -22.69
CA GLY A 5 -10.57 4.63 -23.52
C GLY A 5 -9.61 3.95 -24.46
N ASN A 6 -10.10 2.95 -25.20
CA ASN A 6 -9.32 2.14 -26.14
C ASN A 6 -8.13 1.42 -25.45
N LEU A 7 -8.36 0.93 -24.23
CA LEU A 7 -7.32 0.33 -23.39
C LEU A 7 -7.27 -1.21 -23.55
N ILE A 8 -8.42 -1.83 -23.83
CA ILE A 8 -8.54 -3.29 -23.80
C ILE A 8 -7.60 -3.97 -24.79
N ALA A 9 -7.39 -3.39 -25.98
CA ALA A 9 -6.48 -3.94 -26.98
C ALA A 9 -5.03 -4.00 -26.46
N LYS A 10 -4.59 -2.98 -25.73
CA LYS A 10 -3.25 -2.93 -25.10
C LYS A 10 -3.14 -3.86 -23.89
N ILE A 11 -4.23 -4.01 -23.12
CA ILE A 11 -4.26 -4.89 -21.95
C ILE A 11 -4.18 -6.34 -22.40
N ALA A 12 -4.93 -6.71 -23.44
CA ALA A 12 -5.01 -8.06 -23.98
C ALA A 12 -3.93 -8.37 -25.05
N ASP A 13 -2.96 -7.48 -25.22
CA ASP A 13 -1.82 -7.72 -26.10
C ASP A 13 -0.98 -8.89 -25.56
N PRO A 14 -0.65 -9.92 -26.38
CA PRO A 14 0.17 -11.05 -25.95
C PRO A 14 1.50 -10.66 -25.31
N GLU A 15 2.20 -9.65 -25.85
CA GLU A 15 3.47 -9.18 -25.29
C GLU A 15 3.26 -8.54 -23.89
N ASN A 16 2.15 -7.81 -23.70
CA ASN A 16 1.79 -7.27 -22.40
C ASN A 16 1.43 -8.37 -21.39
N ILE A 17 0.74 -9.45 -21.83
CA ILE A 17 0.39 -10.58 -20.97
C ILE A 17 1.65 -11.35 -20.59
N GLU A 18 2.58 -11.55 -21.51
CA GLU A 18 3.86 -12.18 -21.23
C GLU A 18 4.69 -11.37 -20.21
N LEU A 19 4.80 -10.05 -20.42
CA LEU A 19 5.44 -9.14 -19.44
C LEU A 19 4.74 -9.24 -18.07
N ALA A 20 3.42 -9.34 -18.06
CA ALA A 20 2.63 -9.49 -16.83
C ALA A 20 2.91 -10.82 -16.12
N PHE A 21 3.09 -11.91 -16.88
CA PHE A 21 3.51 -13.20 -16.33
C PHE A 21 4.86 -13.08 -15.60
N TYR A 22 5.89 -12.52 -16.24
CA TYR A 22 7.20 -12.35 -15.61
C TYR A 22 7.11 -11.50 -14.33
N LYS A 23 6.29 -10.44 -14.34
CA LYS A 23 6.05 -9.63 -13.13
C LYS A 23 5.35 -10.41 -12.02
N ALA A 24 4.35 -11.21 -12.34
CA ALA A 24 3.60 -12.03 -11.38
C ALA A 24 4.46 -13.17 -10.80
N ALA A 25 5.37 -13.74 -11.61
CA ALA A 25 6.27 -14.83 -11.25
C ALA A 25 7.48 -14.39 -10.43
N LYS A 26 7.82 -13.10 -10.43
CA LYS A 26 9.03 -12.56 -9.77
C LYS A 26 9.10 -12.99 -8.30
N GLY A 27 10.20 -13.66 -7.93
CA GLY A 27 10.44 -14.19 -6.58
C GLY A 27 9.58 -15.43 -6.24
N LYS A 28 8.93 -16.08 -7.22
CA LYS A 28 8.04 -17.24 -7.02
C LYS A 28 8.24 -18.35 -8.04
N TRP A 29 9.35 -18.37 -8.73
CA TRP A 29 9.63 -19.31 -9.82
C TRP A 29 9.53 -20.79 -9.43
N ASN A 30 9.78 -21.13 -8.17
CA ASN A 30 9.69 -22.48 -7.61
C ASN A 30 8.27 -22.89 -7.16
N LYS A 31 7.26 -22.02 -7.32
CA LYS A 31 5.88 -22.37 -6.97
C LYS A 31 5.23 -23.19 -8.07
N SER A 32 4.49 -24.23 -7.68
CA SER A 32 3.81 -25.15 -8.60
C SER A 32 2.91 -24.42 -9.61
N GLU A 33 2.16 -23.43 -9.16
CA GLU A 33 1.28 -22.61 -10.00
C GLU A 33 2.01 -21.81 -11.09
N VAL A 34 3.26 -21.35 -10.80
CA VAL A 34 4.11 -20.65 -11.77
C VAL A 34 4.70 -21.64 -12.76
N LEU A 35 5.19 -22.77 -12.27
CA LEU A 35 5.73 -23.85 -13.11
C LEU A 35 4.67 -24.41 -14.06
N ASP A 36 3.43 -24.60 -13.57
CA ASP A 36 2.32 -25.08 -14.40
C ASP A 36 1.96 -24.08 -15.51
N PHE A 37 1.90 -22.79 -15.18
CA PHE A 37 1.67 -21.74 -16.18
C PHE A 37 2.80 -21.69 -17.22
N SER A 38 4.07 -21.80 -16.80
CA SER A 38 5.24 -21.71 -17.68
C SER A 38 5.39 -22.91 -18.63
N LYS A 39 4.96 -24.12 -18.24
CA LYS A 39 5.00 -25.31 -19.11
C LYS A 39 4.19 -25.16 -20.39
N ASN A 40 3.09 -24.40 -20.36
CA ASN A 40 2.17 -24.19 -21.46
C ASN A 40 1.94 -22.69 -21.71
N ILE A 41 2.98 -21.89 -21.62
CA ILE A 41 2.89 -20.43 -21.58
C ILE A 41 2.12 -19.85 -22.76
N GLU A 42 2.38 -20.30 -24.00
CA GLU A 42 1.69 -19.79 -25.18
C GLU A 42 0.17 -20.08 -25.15
N ALA A 43 -0.23 -21.28 -24.75
CA ALA A 43 -1.65 -21.64 -24.65
C ALA A 43 -2.32 -20.85 -23.53
N LYS A 44 -1.63 -20.64 -22.38
CA LYS A 44 -2.12 -19.84 -21.26
C LYS A 44 -2.25 -18.36 -21.63
N ILE A 45 -1.28 -17.79 -22.35
CA ILE A 45 -1.35 -16.42 -22.87
C ILE A 45 -2.53 -16.28 -23.83
N ARG A 46 -2.70 -17.16 -24.82
CA ARG A 46 -3.85 -17.14 -25.75
C ARG A 46 -5.19 -17.24 -25.03
N GLY A 47 -5.29 -18.14 -24.05
CA GLY A 47 -6.51 -18.25 -23.22
C GLY A 47 -6.82 -16.97 -22.47
N LEU A 48 -5.81 -16.38 -21.82
CA LEU A 48 -5.98 -15.15 -21.07
C LEU A 48 -6.26 -13.94 -21.99
N GLU A 49 -5.64 -13.87 -23.17
CA GLU A 49 -5.96 -12.88 -24.20
C GLU A 49 -7.44 -12.89 -24.56
N ASN A 50 -8.01 -14.06 -24.83
CA ASN A 50 -9.42 -14.20 -25.18
C ASN A 50 -10.33 -13.72 -24.05
N HIS A 51 -10.06 -14.11 -22.79
CA HIS A 51 -10.81 -13.64 -21.64
C HIS A 51 -10.73 -12.11 -21.50
N LEU A 52 -9.54 -11.54 -21.55
CA LEU A 52 -9.34 -10.09 -21.42
C LEU A 52 -10.03 -9.31 -22.55
N ARG A 53 -9.92 -9.77 -23.82
CA ARG A 53 -10.62 -9.15 -24.97
C ARG A 53 -12.13 -9.13 -24.81
N ASN A 54 -12.71 -10.11 -24.11
CA ASN A 54 -14.12 -10.15 -23.80
C ASN A 54 -14.51 -9.34 -22.56
N GLY A 55 -13.55 -8.81 -21.81
CA GLY A 55 -13.78 -8.09 -20.56
C GLY A 55 -14.12 -9.03 -19.39
N GLU A 56 -13.62 -10.26 -19.43
CA GLU A 56 -13.89 -11.33 -18.47
C GLU A 56 -12.59 -11.84 -17.83
N LEU A 57 -12.73 -12.49 -16.70
CA LEU A 57 -11.68 -13.30 -16.08
C LEU A 57 -12.15 -14.75 -15.99
N SER A 58 -11.20 -15.68 -16.04
CA SER A 58 -11.48 -17.09 -15.81
C SER A 58 -12.10 -17.31 -14.41
N LYS A 59 -12.84 -18.39 -14.24
CA LYS A 59 -13.36 -18.78 -12.92
C LYS A 59 -12.19 -19.15 -12.00
N GLY A 60 -12.18 -18.61 -10.78
CA GLY A 60 -11.14 -18.93 -9.82
C GLY A 60 -11.52 -18.52 -8.41
N LYS A 61 -11.07 -19.31 -7.43
CA LYS A 61 -11.34 -19.07 -6.00
C LYS A 61 -10.11 -18.46 -5.33
N TYR A 62 -10.33 -17.50 -4.45
CA TYR A 62 -9.30 -16.96 -3.56
C TYR A 62 -8.89 -18.00 -2.52
N CYS A 63 -7.59 -18.07 -2.26
CA CYS A 63 -7.06 -18.70 -1.06
C CYS A 63 -6.84 -17.65 0.02
N PHE A 64 -7.07 -18.01 1.28
CA PHE A 64 -6.95 -17.10 2.41
C PHE A 64 -5.96 -17.64 3.43
N PHE A 65 -5.09 -16.77 3.96
CA PHE A 65 -4.26 -17.08 5.10
C PHE A 65 -4.06 -15.88 6.00
N ASP A 66 -3.86 -16.12 7.29
CA ASP A 66 -3.66 -15.07 8.27
C ASP A 66 -2.18 -14.78 8.49
N ILE A 67 -1.81 -13.51 8.53
CA ILE A 67 -0.52 -13.04 8.98
C ILE A 67 -0.70 -12.25 10.30
N TYR A 68 0.30 -12.33 11.19
CA TYR A 68 0.25 -11.73 12.53
C TYR A 68 1.37 -10.69 12.73
N ASP A 69 1.64 -9.84 11.74
CA ASP A 69 2.73 -8.87 11.80
C ASP A 69 2.28 -7.44 11.43
N PRO A 70 2.17 -6.52 12.38
CA PRO A 70 2.06 -6.61 13.85
C PRO A 70 0.62 -6.91 14.34
N LYS A 71 -0.34 -6.93 13.44
CA LYS A 71 -1.75 -7.21 13.69
C LYS A 71 -2.19 -8.36 12.80
N LYS A 72 -3.16 -9.12 13.27
CA LYS A 72 -3.83 -10.12 12.44
C LYS A 72 -4.41 -9.47 11.19
N ARG A 73 -4.01 -9.98 10.02
CA ARG A 73 -4.57 -9.62 8.71
C ARG A 73 -4.80 -10.88 7.90
N THR A 74 -5.97 -10.99 7.32
CA THR A 74 -6.23 -12.07 6.37
C THR A 74 -5.79 -11.60 4.98
N ILE A 75 -4.83 -12.30 4.41
CA ILE A 75 -4.35 -12.06 3.06
C ILE A 75 -5.18 -12.91 2.11
N SER A 76 -5.60 -12.32 1.01
CA SER A 76 -6.36 -12.98 -0.04
C SER A 76 -5.45 -13.18 -1.25
N VAL A 77 -5.27 -14.42 -1.66
CA VAL A 77 -4.42 -14.76 -2.82
C VAL A 77 -5.33 -15.17 -3.96
N ALA A 78 -5.33 -14.38 -5.03
CA ALA A 78 -5.99 -14.72 -6.26
C ALA A 78 -5.26 -15.88 -6.97
N PRO A 79 -5.95 -16.69 -7.80
CA PRO A 79 -5.33 -17.68 -8.70
C PRO A 79 -4.19 -17.03 -9.50
N PHE A 80 -3.17 -17.80 -9.86
CA PHE A 80 -2.00 -17.24 -10.55
C PHE A 80 -2.35 -16.54 -11.86
N GLU A 81 -3.25 -17.12 -12.65
CA GLU A 81 -3.76 -16.53 -13.89
C GLU A 81 -4.42 -15.16 -13.66
N HIS A 82 -5.21 -15.03 -12.58
CA HIS A 82 -5.77 -13.71 -12.21
C HIS A 82 -4.67 -12.71 -11.81
N ARG A 83 -3.62 -13.18 -11.14
CA ARG A 83 -2.49 -12.28 -10.81
C ARG A 83 -1.76 -11.81 -12.07
N VAL A 84 -1.63 -12.66 -13.09
CA VAL A 84 -1.13 -12.25 -14.43
C VAL A 84 -2.07 -11.21 -15.04
N ALA A 85 -3.38 -11.48 -15.05
CA ALA A 85 -4.38 -10.51 -15.53
C ALA A 85 -4.30 -9.16 -14.81
N HIS A 86 -4.18 -9.15 -13.47
CA HIS A 86 -4.01 -7.92 -12.69
C HIS A 86 -2.76 -7.14 -13.12
N HIS A 87 -1.65 -7.82 -13.39
CA HIS A 87 -0.44 -7.17 -13.90
C HIS A 87 -0.64 -6.64 -15.32
N ALA A 88 -1.29 -7.40 -16.21
CA ALA A 88 -1.59 -6.95 -17.58
C ALA A 88 -2.45 -5.68 -17.58
N ILE A 89 -3.50 -5.65 -16.77
CA ILE A 89 -4.36 -4.48 -16.58
C ILE A 89 -3.54 -3.29 -16.05
N MET A 90 -2.74 -3.51 -15.01
CA MET A 90 -2.02 -2.40 -14.36
C MET A 90 -0.80 -1.92 -15.15
N ASN A 91 -0.21 -2.73 -16.02
CA ASN A 91 0.81 -2.26 -16.97
C ASN A 91 0.30 -1.10 -17.84
N VAL A 92 -0.99 -1.10 -18.17
CA VAL A 92 -1.63 -0.10 -19.03
C VAL A 92 -2.33 1.01 -18.21
N CYS A 93 -2.97 0.64 -17.09
CA CYS A 93 -3.80 1.55 -16.32
C CYS A 93 -3.03 2.35 -15.25
N ASP A 94 -1.81 1.95 -14.86
CA ASP A 94 -1.00 2.60 -13.82
C ASP A 94 -0.94 4.13 -13.99
N VAL A 95 -0.59 4.59 -15.19
CA VAL A 95 -0.49 6.03 -15.50
C VAL A 95 -1.82 6.76 -15.34
N ILE A 96 -2.96 6.10 -15.59
CA ILE A 96 -4.29 6.70 -15.45
C ILE A 96 -4.58 6.95 -13.97
N PHE A 97 -4.31 5.97 -13.11
CA PHE A 97 -4.47 6.09 -11.67
C PHE A 97 -3.51 7.13 -11.09
N ASP A 98 -2.23 7.11 -11.51
CA ASP A 98 -1.22 8.04 -11.01
C ASP A 98 -1.58 9.50 -11.31
N ASN A 99 -2.05 9.80 -12.53
CA ASN A 99 -2.47 11.14 -12.94
C ASN A 99 -3.70 11.68 -12.18
N LYS A 100 -4.43 10.83 -11.45
CA LYS A 100 -5.57 11.26 -10.63
C LYS A 100 -5.18 11.58 -9.19
N GLN A 101 -4.04 11.08 -8.74
CA GLN A 101 -3.54 11.32 -7.38
C GLN A 101 -3.02 12.75 -7.23
N ILE A 102 -3.24 13.33 -6.06
CA ILE A 102 -2.56 14.58 -5.70
C ILE A 102 -1.05 14.36 -5.53
N TYR A 103 -0.26 15.44 -5.60
CA TYR A 103 1.18 15.35 -5.40
C TYR A 103 1.56 14.69 -4.06
N HIS A 104 0.81 14.97 -2.99
CA HIS A 104 1.10 14.53 -1.62
C HIS A 104 0.55 13.15 -1.25
N SER A 105 0.08 12.35 -2.22
CA SER A 105 -0.19 10.92 -2.06
C SER A 105 1.06 10.12 -2.45
N TYR A 106 1.57 9.26 -1.56
CA TYR A 106 2.90 8.64 -1.71
C TYR A 106 2.89 7.13 -1.89
N ALA A 107 1.82 6.42 -1.53
CA ALA A 107 1.78 4.97 -1.60
C ALA A 107 1.58 4.46 -3.04
N CYS A 108 2.26 3.36 -3.40
CA CYS A 108 2.10 2.65 -4.68
C CYS A 108 2.29 3.53 -5.93
N ARG A 109 3.23 4.46 -5.89
CA ARG A 109 3.55 5.38 -6.98
C ARG A 109 5.04 5.36 -7.29
N LYS A 110 5.41 5.41 -8.59
CA LYS A 110 6.80 5.49 -9.03
C LYS A 110 7.43 6.82 -8.57
N GLY A 111 8.66 6.76 -8.09
CA GLY A 111 9.37 7.94 -7.58
C GLY A 111 8.84 8.50 -6.25
N LYS A 112 7.86 7.84 -5.62
CA LYS A 112 7.29 8.16 -4.32
C LYS A 112 7.68 7.09 -3.28
N GLY A 113 6.81 6.71 -2.40
CA GLY A 113 7.03 5.67 -1.41
C GLY A 113 7.18 6.22 0.00
N SER A 114 7.42 5.33 0.96
CA SER A 114 7.49 5.69 2.38
C SER A 114 8.65 6.65 2.68
N VAL A 115 9.74 6.51 1.94
CA VAL A 115 10.94 7.33 2.09
C VAL A 115 10.64 8.78 1.75
N ALA A 116 10.17 9.03 0.53
CA ALA A 116 9.83 10.38 0.07
C ALA A 116 8.74 11.03 0.94
N ALA A 117 7.80 10.23 1.47
CA ALA A 117 6.79 10.73 2.41
C ALA A 117 7.41 11.22 3.74
N ILE A 118 8.37 10.47 4.28
CA ILE A 118 9.07 10.82 5.53
C ILE A 118 9.95 12.04 5.32
N ASP A 119 10.70 12.08 4.22
CA ASP A 119 11.59 13.19 3.88
C ASP A 119 10.78 14.48 3.71
N TYR A 120 9.65 14.45 2.99
CA TYR A 120 8.75 15.58 2.86
C TYR A 120 8.27 16.09 4.23
N VAL A 121 7.88 15.20 5.14
CA VAL A 121 7.46 15.61 6.49
C VAL A 121 8.63 16.25 7.23
N LYS A 122 9.81 15.61 7.25
CA LYS A 122 10.99 16.07 7.97
C LYS A 122 11.47 17.45 7.52
N GLU A 123 11.47 17.70 6.22
CA GLU A 123 11.90 18.97 5.62
C GLU A 123 10.96 20.13 5.96
N ASN A 124 9.68 19.86 6.13
CA ASN A 124 8.64 20.88 6.23
C ASN A 124 8.09 21.10 7.64
N ILE A 125 8.49 20.35 8.68
CA ILE A 125 7.91 20.49 10.02
C ILE A 125 8.43 21.72 10.78
N HIS A 126 7.50 22.37 11.51
CA HIS A 126 7.78 23.44 12.48
C HIS A 126 7.48 22.97 13.90
N SER A 127 8.50 22.83 14.74
CA SER A 127 8.45 22.13 16.03
C SER A 127 7.46 22.72 17.06
N ARG A 128 7.13 23.99 16.95
CA ARG A 128 6.21 24.68 17.89
C ARG A 128 4.73 24.46 17.59
N LEU A 129 4.40 23.86 16.44
CA LEU A 129 3.03 23.66 15.96
C LEU A 129 2.50 22.25 16.28
N TRP A 130 1.28 21.98 15.85
CA TRP A 130 0.57 20.73 16.07
C TRP A 130 0.50 19.90 14.81
N TYR A 131 0.24 18.62 14.97
CA TYR A 131 -0.14 17.71 13.90
C TYR A 131 -1.46 17.01 14.21
N LEU A 132 -2.15 16.63 13.16
CA LEU A 132 -3.32 15.77 13.15
C LEU A 132 -2.98 14.54 12.31
N LYS A 133 -3.01 13.36 12.94
CA LYS A 133 -2.86 12.08 12.27
C LYS A 133 -4.17 11.32 12.30
N LEU A 134 -4.59 10.85 11.13
CA LEU A 134 -5.83 10.12 10.90
C LEU A 134 -5.54 8.77 10.26
N ASP A 135 -6.35 7.78 10.58
CA ASP A 135 -6.24 6.40 10.06
C ASP A 135 -7.67 5.85 9.94
N VAL A 136 -8.01 5.27 8.79
CA VAL A 136 -9.32 4.72 8.53
C VAL A 136 -9.46 3.35 9.20
N ARG A 137 -10.63 3.10 9.80
CA ARG A 137 -10.92 1.83 10.46
C ARG A 137 -11.15 0.74 9.42
N LYS A 138 -10.37 -0.36 9.47
CA LYS A 138 -10.49 -1.52 8.57
C LYS A 138 -10.62 -1.11 7.10
N TYR A 139 -9.78 -0.20 6.63
CA TYR A 139 -9.94 0.50 5.36
C TYR A 139 -10.30 -0.42 4.19
N PHE A 140 -9.48 -1.45 3.91
CA PHE A 140 -9.72 -2.38 2.80
C PHE A 140 -11.05 -3.14 2.93
N ASP A 141 -11.48 -3.48 4.13
CA ASP A 141 -12.73 -4.18 4.39
C ASP A 141 -13.96 -3.24 4.31
N SER A 142 -13.76 -1.92 4.38
CA SER A 142 -14.83 -0.92 4.45
C SER A 142 -15.17 -0.26 3.11
N ILE A 143 -14.38 -0.49 2.05
CA ILE A 143 -14.59 0.14 0.74
C ILE A 143 -15.90 -0.38 0.13
N SER A 144 -16.85 0.52 -0.13
CA SER A 144 -18.11 0.21 -0.82
C SER A 144 -17.84 -0.13 -2.29
N HIS A 145 -18.34 -1.30 -2.75
CA HIS A 145 -18.23 -1.72 -4.15
C HIS A 145 -18.94 -0.73 -5.08
N GLU A 146 -20.14 -0.28 -4.72
CA GLU A 146 -20.92 0.67 -5.51
C GLU A 146 -20.14 1.97 -5.75
N LYS A 147 -19.67 2.60 -4.65
CA LYS A 147 -18.90 3.85 -4.75
C LYS A 147 -17.58 3.65 -5.52
N LEU A 148 -16.88 2.55 -5.27
CA LEU A 148 -15.63 2.25 -5.97
C LEU A 148 -15.86 2.10 -7.47
N LYS A 149 -16.87 1.33 -7.89
CA LYS A 149 -17.25 1.16 -9.30
C LYS A 149 -17.60 2.49 -9.95
N SER A 150 -18.40 3.32 -9.28
CA SER A 150 -18.73 4.67 -9.73
C SER A 150 -17.46 5.52 -9.95
N PHE A 151 -16.53 5.55 -8.99
CA PHE A 151 -15.29 6.32 -9.12
C PHE A 151 -14.39 5.82 -10.27
N LEU A 152 -14.34 4.51 -10.50
CA LEU A 152 -13.60 3.94 -11.63
C LEU A 152 -14.20 4.34 -12.98
N GLN A 153 -15.53 4.40 -13.10
CA GLN A 153 -16.24 4.87 -14.30
C GLN A 153 -15.98 6.36 -14.59
N HIS A 154 -15.64 7.17 -13.59
CA HIS A 154 -15.26 8.57 -13.81
C HIS A 154 -13.87 8.75 -14.45
N ILE A 155 -13.01 7.75 -14.40
CA ILE A 155 -11.66 7.83 -14.97
C ILE A 155 -11.47 6.99 -16.23
N ILE A 156 -12.25 5.91 -16.40
CA ILE A 156 -12.19 5.00 -17.54
C ILE A 156 -13.55 4.96 -18.23
N LYS A 157 -13.53 5.05 -19.57
CA LYS A 157 -14.73 4.91 -20.41
C LYS A 157 -14.80 3.59 -21.19
N ASP A 158 -13.71 2.81 -21.18
CA ASP A 158 -13.64 1.51 -21.87
C ASP A 158 -14.49 0.51 -21.11
N GLY A 159 -15.63 0.10 -21.72
CA GLY A 159 -16.63 -0.76 -21.09
C GLY A 159 -16.08 -2.13 -20.71
N LYS A 160 -15.18 -2.71 -21.53
CA LYS A 160 -14.56 -4.01 -21.24
C LYS A 160 -13.58 -3.93 -20.06
N VAL A 161 -12.85 -2.82 -19.92
CA VAL A 161 -11.98 -2.59 -18.76
C VAL A 161 -12.81 -2.38 -17.50
N ILE A 162 -13.93 -1.66 -17.58
CA ILE A 162 -14.86 -1.54 -16.45
C ILE A 162 -15.45 -2.90 -16.06
N SER A 163 -15.78 -3.75 -17.05
CA SER A 163 -16.23 -5.13 -16.78
C SER A 163 -15.18 -5.92 -16.02
N LEU A 164 -13.90 -5.87 -16.44
CA LEU A 164 -12.78 -6.51 -15.73
C LEU A 164 -12.65 -6.01 -14.28
N PHE A 165 -12.75 -4.68 -14.07
CA PHE A 165 -12.69 -4.13 -12.72
C PHE A 165 -13.87 -4.60 -11.86
N ASN A 166 -15.08 -4.63 -12.42
CA ASN A 166 -16.25 -5.13 -11.72
C ASN A 166 -16.09 -6.61 -11.33
N HIS A 167 -15.60 -7.45 -12.24
CA HIS A 167 -15.30 -8.85 -11.94
C HIS A 167 -14.29 -8.99 -10.79
N ILE A 168 -13.21 -8.19 -10.78
CA ILE A 168 -12.20 -8.22 -9.70
C ILE A 168 -12.80 -7.81 -8.36
N ILE A 169 -13.68 -6.80 -8.35
CA ILE A 169 -14.33 -6.27 -7.15
C ILE A 169 -15.39 -7.27 -6.64
N ASP A 170 -16.26 -7.76 -7.52
CA ASP A 170 -17.40 -8.61 -7.16
C ASP A 170 -16.96 -10.03 -6.77
N ASN A 171 -15.85 -10.52 -7.34
CA ASN A 171 -15.30 -11.83 -6.98
C ASN A 171 -14.76 -11.90 -5.55
N TYR A 172 -14.71 -10.76 -4.85
CA TYR A 172 -14.35 -10.65 -3.45
C TYR A 172 -15.56 -10.22 -2.60
N SER A 173 -16.50 -11.13 -2.38
CA SER A 173 -17.56 -10.92 -1.39
C SER A 173 -17.36 -11.91 -0.24
N ARG A 174 -17.09 -11.42 0.96
CA ARG A 174 -16.83 -12.27 2.12
C ARG A 174 -18.11 -12.79 2.77
N ASN A 175 -19.22 -12.09 2.74
CA ASN A 175 -20.46 -12.50 3.43
C ASN A 175 -21.72 -12.01 2.71
N GLY A 176 -21.64 -11.82 1.37
CA GLY A 176 -22.74 -11.16 0.65
C GLY A 176 -22.78 -9.63 0.88
N ASP A 177 -21.90 -9.09 1.69
CA ASP A 177 -21.74 -7.65 1.87
C ASP A 177 -21.03 -7.09 0.63
N PHE A 178 -21.65 -6.17 -0.08
CA PHE A 178 -21.05 -5.46 -1.22
C PHE A 178 -20.00 -4.43 -0.76
N LYS A 179 -19.11 -4.86 0.13
CA LYS A 179 -18.02 -4.07 0.71
C LYS A 179 -16.72 -4.87 0.79
N GLY A 180 -15.63 -4.15 0.78
CA GLY A 180 -14.28 -4.67 0.94
C GLY A 180 -13.61 -5.09 -0.38
N ILE A 181 -12.29 -4.96 -0.40
CA ILE A 181 -11.43 -5.42 -1.49
C ILE A 181 -10.29 -6.27 -0.94
N PRO A 182 -9.78 -7.24 -1.71
CA PRO A 182 -8.82 -8.22 -1.22
C PRO A 182 -7.47 -7.58 -0.86
N ILE A 183 -7.01 -7.82 0.37
CA ILE A 183 -5.63 -7.50 0.75
C ILE A 183 -4.71 -8.56 0.13
N GLY A 184 -3.85 -8.14 -0.79
CA GLY A 184 -2.91 -9.02 -1.51
C GLY A 184 -2.98 -8.90 -3.03
N ASN A 185 -4.05 -8.37 -3.59
CA ASN A 185 -4.14 -8.10 -5.01
C ASN A 185 -3.43 -6.78 -5.38
N LEU A 186 -2.76 -6.79 -6.52
CA LEU A 186 -2.13 -5.60 -7.09
C LEU A 186 -3.18 -4.49 -7.35
N THR A 187 -4.27 -4.83 -8.04
CA THR A 187 -5.36 -3.90 -8.37
C THR A 187 -5.99 -3.26 -7.15
N SER A 188 -6.12 -3.99 -6.04
CA SER A 188 -6.68 -3.46 -4.79
C SER A 188 -5.90 -2.28 -4.23
N GLN A 189 -4.58 -2.25 -4.40
CA GLN A 189 -3.75 -1.13 -3.96
C GLN A 189 -4.07 0.15 -4.75
N TYR A 190 -4.26 0.03 -6.07
CA TYR A 190 -4.64 1.15 -6.93
C TYR A 190 -6.07 1.61 -6.66
N PHE A 191 -7.00 0.67 -6.49
CA PHE A 191 -8.39 0.98 -6.16
C PHE A 191 -8.51 1.70 -4.82
N ALA A 192 -7.83 1.19 -3.79
CA ALA A 192 -7.77 1.82 -2.48
C ALA A 192 -7.18 3.24 -2.55
N ASN A 193 -6.06 3.41 -3.22
CA ASN A 193 -5.47 4.74 -3.39
C ASN A 193 -6.40 5.70 -4.13
N HIS A 194 -7.05 5.24 -5.20
CA HIS A 194 -7.97 6.05 -5.99
C HIS A 194 -9.23 6.42 -5.20
N PHE A 195 -9.75 5.52 -4.40
CA PHE A 195 -10.95 5.75 -3.58
C PHE A 195 -10.79 6.95 -2.64
N LEU A 196 -9.59 7.16 -2.10
CA LEU A 196 -9.28 8.29 -1.22
C LEU A 196 -8.88 9.58 -1.96
N THR A 197 -8.86 9.61 -3.29
CA THR A 197 -8.52 10.83 -4.03
C THR A 197 -9.51 11.97 -3.75
N ASN A 198 -10.78 11.64 -3.46
CA ASN A 198 -11.79 12.65 -3.16
C ASN A 198 -11.52 13.37 -1.84
N ILE A 199 -11.14 12.63 -0.79
CA ILE A 199 -10.77 13.26 0.48
C ILE A 199 -9.46 14.06 0.35
N ASP A 200 -8.52 13.61 -0.46
CA ASP A 200 -7.29 14.35 -0.74
C ASP A 200 -7.58 15.74 -1.33
N ARG A 201 -8.51 15.78 -2.29
CA ARG A 201 -8.95 17.04 -2.91
C ARG A 201 -9.70 17.92 -1.93
N TYR A 202 -10.63 17.36 -1.18
CA TYR A 202 -11.34 18.09 -0.12
C TYR A 202 -10.35 18.75 0.85
N ILE A 203 -9.33 18.02 1.32
CA ILE A 203 -8.32 18.54 2.23
C ILE A 203 -7.48 19.65 1.56
N LYS A 204 -7.10 19.48 0.28
CA LYS A 204 -6.20 20.44 -0.39
C LYS A 204 -6.92 21.61 -1.03
N GLU A 205 -8.10 21.41 -1.61
CA GLU A 205 -8.80 22.40 -2.43
C GLU A 205 -9.84 23.18 -1.60
N GLU A 206 -10.58 22.50 -0.72
CA GLU A 206 -11.65 23.10 0.09
C GLU A 206 -11.14 23.53 1.48
N LEU A 207 -10.52 22.62 2.24
CA LEU A 207 -9.95 22.96 3.54
C LEU A 207 -8.62 23.75 3.43
N LYS A 208 -8.02 23.79 2.23
CA LYS A 208 -6.77 24.54 1.92
C LYS A 208 -5.61 24.22 2.86
N VAL A 209 -5.54 22.97 3.35
CA VAL A 209 -4.46 22.55 4.25
C VAL A 209 -3.13 22.60 3.50
N LYS A 210 -2.21 23.42 3.97
CA LYS A 210 -0.91 23.64 3.32
C LYS A 210 -0.03 22.38 3.39
N PHE A 211 0.12 21.79 4.56
CA PHE A 211 1.00 20.65 4.83
C PHE A 211 0.19 19.39 5.08
N TYR A 212 0.09 18.56 4.06
CA TYR A 212 -0.65 17.31 4.04
C TYR A 212 0.18 16.23 3.36
N VAL A 213 0.12 15.02 3.88
CA VAL A 213 0.72 13.83 3.26
C VAL A 213 -0.14 12.61 3.55
N ARG A 214 -0.35 11.77 2.55
CA ARG A 214 -1.05 10.50 2.68
C ARG A 214 -0.19 9.33 2.21
N TYR A 215 -0.21 8.26 2.98
CA TYR A 215 0.33 6.96 2.60
C TYR A 215 -0.74 5.88 2.81
N MET A 216 -1.41 5.44 1.76
CA MET A 216 -2.64 4.63 1.82
C MET A 216 -3.70 5.32 2.69
N ASP A 217 -4.16 4.65 3.75
CA ASP A 217 -5.13 5.15 4.72
C ASP A 217 -4.52 5.99 5.86
N ASP A 218 -3.19 6.07 5.94
CA ASP A 218 -2.48 6.88 6.93
C ASP A 218 -2.35 8.33 6.43
N MET A 219 -3.15 9.24 6.98
CA MET A 219 -3.21 10.66 6.62
C MET A 219 -2.58 11.50 7.71
N LEU A 220 -1.73 12.45 7.33
CA LEU A 220 -1.05 13.36 8.25
C LEU A 220 -1.16 14.80 7.77
N LEU A 221 -1.78 15.64 8.60
CA LEU A 221 -1.80 17.11 8.48
C LEU A 221 -0.89 17.66 9.56
N PHE A 222 -0.05 18.65 9.24
CA PHE A 222 0.91 19.18 10.20
C PHE A 222 1.18 20.66 10.02
N ASN A 223 1.91 21.27 10.96
CA ASN A 223 2.08 22.71 11.08
C ASN A 223 0.77 23.46 11.29
N LEU A 224 -0.08 22.92 12.15
CA LEU A 224 -1.39 23.47 12.50
C LEU A 224 -1.37 24.18 13.86
N SER A 225 -2.32 25.05 14.12
CA SER A 225 -2.71 25.39 15.48
C SER A 225 -3.49 24.22 16.10
N LYS A 226 -3.73 24.24 17.39
CA LYS A 226 -4.55 23.24 18.07
C LYS A 226 -6.00 23.27 17.59
N GLU A 227 -6.51 24.47 17.44
CA GLU A 227 -7.87 24.77 16.99
C GLU A 227 -8.10 24.30 15.55
N GLU A 228 -7.15 24.57 14.64
CA GLU A 228 -7.17 24.06 13.27
C GLU A 228 -7.17 22.52 13.25
N ALA A 229 -6.33 21.88 14.05
CA ALA A 229 -6.26 20.41 14.10
C ALA A 229 -7.61 19.79 14.52
N ILE A 230 -8.28 20.37 15.53
CA ILE A 230 -9.59 19.92 16.00
C ILE A 230 -10.67 20.20 14.93
N HIS A 231 -10.64 21.38 14.32
CA HIS A 231 -11.59 21.75 13.26
C HIS A 231 -11.48 20.83 12.05
N PHE A 232 -10.25 20.59 11.56
CA PHE A 232 -10.01 19.71 10.41
C PHE A 232 -10.36 18.26 10.72
N GLU A 233 -10.10 17.79 11.93
CA GLU A 233 -10.49 16.43 12.34
C GLU A 233 -11.99 16.23 12.17
N LYS A 234 -12.81 17.16 12.68
CA LYS A 234 -14.25 17.08 12.56
C LYS A 234 -14.70 17.11 11.09
N LYS A 235 -14.23 18.07 10.31
CA LYS A 235 -14.59 18.21 8.88
C LYS A 235 -14.21 16.98 8.05
N ILE A 236 -13.02 16.42 8.26
CA ILE A 236 -12.55 15.24 7.54
C ILE A 236 -13.35 14.01 7.96
N ARG A 237 -13.68 13.86 9.23
CA ARG A 237 -14.52 12.77 9.75
C ARG A 237 -15.90 12.81 9.12
N ASP A 238 -16.53 13.98 9.11
CA ASP A 238 -17.86 14.17 8.54
C ASP A 238 -17.85 13.82 7.04
N PHE A 239 -16.87 14.32 6.28
CA PHE A 239 -16.72 14.01 4.86
C PHE A 239 -16.52 12.51 4.59
N LEU A 240 -15.61 11.87 5.33
CA LEU A 240 -15.34 10.43 5.15
C LEU A 240 -16.59 9.59 5.44
N PHE A 241 -17.36 9.98 6.46
CA PHE A 241 -18.58 9.27 6.81
C PHE A 241 -19.70 9.49 5.77
N SER A 242 -20.01 10.74 5.41
CA SER A 242 -21.08 11.06 4.47
C SER A 242 -20.77 10.66 3.03
N GLU A 243 -19.60 11.04 2.54
CA GLU A 243 -19.27 10.88 1.13
C GLU A 243 -18.66 9.51 0.78
N LEU A 244 -17.87 8.92 1.68
CA LEU A 244 -17.15 7.68 1.41
C LEU A 244 -17.65 6.48 2.23
N GLN A 245 -18.54 6.69 3.20
CA GLN A 245 -19.04 5.66 4.14
C GLN A 245 -17.89 4.98 4.90
N LEU A 246 -16.87 5.76 5.25
CA LEU A 246 -15.70 5.32 5.98
C LEU A 246 -15.67 5.87 7.39
N GLU A 247 -15.21 5.05 8.34
CA GLU A 247 -15.05 5.45 9.74
C GLU A 247 -13.57 5.70 10.05
N LEU A 248 -13.28 6.82 10.74
CA LEU A 248 -11.96 7.07 11.30
C LEU A 248 -11.76 6.35 12.64
N LYS A 249 -10.54 5.89 12.89
CA LYS A 249 -10.08 5.58 14.24
C LYS A 249 -10.02 6.87 15.08
N ILE A 250 -9.68 6.72 16.36
CA ILE A 250 -9.40 7.88 17.22
C ILE A 250 -8.23 8.66 16.62
N ALA A 251 -8.47 9.92 16.33
CA ALA A 251 -7.47 10.82 15.78
C ALA A 251 -6.34 11.10 16.79
N GLN A 252 -5.14 11.30 16.29
CA GLN A 252 -4.01 11.73 17.12
C GLN A 252 -3.72 13.20 16.86
N VAL A 253 -4.05 14.06 17.81
CA VAL A 253 -3.70 15.48 17.82
C VAL A 253 -2.63 15.68 18.88
N ASN A 254 -1.46 16.19 18.49
CA ASN A 254 -0.39 16.46 19.45
C ASN A 254 0.61 17.49 18.89
N ARG A 255 1.48 17.98 19.76
CA ARG A 255 2.55 18.92 19.39
C ARG A 255 3.68 18.22 18.62
N ILE A 256 4.19 18.87 17.60
CA ILE A 256 5.25 18.33 16.71
C ILE A 256 6.55 18.06 17.49
N TYR A 257 6.87 18.84 18.50
CA TYR A 257 8.09 18.62 19.31
C TYR A 257 8.09 17.28 20.05
N CYS A 258 6.91 16.68 20.29
CA CYS A 258 6.80 15.31 20.82
C CYS A 258 7.20 14.23 19.80
N GLY A 259 7.45 14.64 18.54
CA GLY A 259 7.72 13.77 17.39
C GLY A 259 6.45 13.22 16.77
N ILE A 260 6.38 13.29 15.45
CA ILE A 260 5.25 12.80 14.64
C ILE A 260 5.40 11.29 14.41
N PRO A 261 4.44 10.44 14.85
CA PRO A 261 4.47 9.01 14.55
C PRO A 261 3.95 8.78 13.12
N PHE A 262 4.84 8.44 12.18
CA PHE A 262 4.46 8.19 10.78
C PHE A 262 5.27 7.06 10.17
N LEU A 263 4.63 6.12 9.50
CA LEU A 263 5.23 4.99 8.76
C LEU A 263 6.28 4.18 9.55
N GLY A 264 6.04 3.98 10.83
CA GLY A 264 6.94 3.21 11.70
C GLY A 264 8.06 4.03 12.35
N TYR A 265 8.14 5.31 12.06
CA TYR A 265 9.10 6.22 12.65
C TYR A 265 8.45 7.23 13.60
N ARG A 266 9.27 7.94 14.35
CA ARG A 266 8.94 9.15 15.07
C ARG A 266 9.82 10.28 14.53
N ILE A 267 9.20 11.20 13.80
CA ILE A 267 9.87 12.25 13.04
C ILE A 267 9.91 13.52 13.88
N TYR A 268 11.10 14.08 14.03
CA TYR A 268 11.38 15.39 14.65
C TYR A 268 12.04 16.29 13.62
N LYS A 269 12.12 17.58 13.89
CA LYS A 269 12.72 18.55 12.96
C LYS A 269 14.16 18.20 12.54
N HIS A 270 14.98 17.74 13.48
CA HIS A 270 16.40 17.50 13.25
C HIS A 270 16.80 16.02 13.27
N THR A 271 15.90 15.14 13.68
CA THR A 271 16.20 13.71 13.80
C THR A 271 14.97 12.84 13.53
N THR A 272 15.20 11.65 13.10
CA THR A 272 14.17 10.61 12.96
C THR A 272 14.55 9.43 13.86
N ARG A 273 13.60 8.89 14.61
CA ARG A 273 13.81 7.72 15.47
C ARG A 273 12.85 6.61 15.06
N LEU A 274 13.19 5.36 15.39
CA LEU A 274 12.23 4.27 15.25
C LEU A 274 11.03 4.49 16.18
N GLY A 275 9.83 4.30 15.68
CA GLY A 275 8.62 4.23 16.48
C GLY A 275 8.67 3.07 17.46
N ARG A 276 7.90 3.14 18.57
CA ARG A 276 7.97 2.15 19.67
C ARG A 276 7.85 0.70 19.18
N VAL A 277 6.88 0.42 18.32
CA VAL A 277 6.64 -0.93 17.77
C VAL A 277 7.79 -1.37 16.85
N ALA A 278 8.22 -0.50 15.94
CA ALA A 278 9.33 -0.78 15.03
C ALA A 278 10.66 -1.01 15.80
N ARG A 279 10.92 -0.21 16.84
CA ARG A 279 12.08 -0.38 17.72
C ARG A 279 12.06 -1.72 18.46
N SER A 280 10.93 -2.08 19.05
CA SER A 280 10.77 -3.35 19.76
C SER A 280 11.00 -4.55 18.82
N ARG A 281 10.43 -4.48 17.61
CA ARG A 281 10.62 -5.50 16.58
C ARG A 281 12.08 -5.59 16.12
N PHE A 282 12.72 -4.46 15.87
CA PHE A 282 14.13 -4.40 15.49
C PHE A 282 14.99 -5.12 16.53
N VAL A 283 14.88 -4.75 17.81
CA VAL A 283 15.63 -5.38 18.91
C VAL A 283 15.35 -6.88 19.01
N LYS A 284 14.06 -7.28 19.01
CA LYS A 284 13.67 -8.69 19.14
C LYS A 284 14.22 -9.53 18.00
N ARG A 285 14.15 -9.04 16.77
CA ARG A 285 14.58 -9.78 15.60
C ARG A 285 16.10 -9.84 15.45
N THR A 286 16.80 -8.76 15.82
CA THR A 286 18.26 -8.77 15.91
C THR A 286 18.75 -9.82 16.90
N ARG A 287 18.22 -9.82 18.13
CA ARG A 287 18.57 -10.83 19.13
C ARG A 287 18.26 -12.26 18.69
N TYR A 288 17.18 -12.46 17.96
CA TYR A 288 16.84 -13.77 17.40
C TYR A 288 17.93 -14.26 16.44
N TYR A 289 18.36 -13.45 15.49
CA TYR A 289 19.43 -13.82 14.55
C TYR A 289 20.78 -13.98 15.25
N GLN A 290 21.10 -13.14 16.23
CA GLN A 290 22.31 -13.30 17.07
C GLN A 290 22.32 -14.64 17.80
N ASN A 291 21.20 -15.03 18.40
CA ASN A 291 21.10 -16.32 19.10
C ASN A 291 21.23 -17.50 18.13
N LEU A 292 20.64 -17.45 16.95
CA LEU A 292 20.80 -18.50 15.94
C LEU A 292 22.25 -18.63 15.49
N LEU A 293 22.96 -17.52 15.30
CA LEU A 293 24.36 -17.48 14.90
C LEU A 293 25.27 -18.02 16.01
N LEU A 294 25.05 -17.58 17.26
CA LEU A 294 25.83 -18.05 18.42
C LEU A 294 25.68 -19.56 18.71
N ASN A 295 24.53 -20.13 18.34
CA ASN A 295 24.30 -21.58 18.46
C ASN A 295 24.63 -22.34 17.16
N GLU A 296 25.31 -21.72 16.21
CA GLU A 296 25.71 -22.32 14.90
C GLU A 296 24.54 -22.92 14.11
N LEU A 297 23.31 -22.40 14.31
CA LEU A 297 22.11 -22.88 13.64
C LEU A 297 21.91 -22.23 12.23
N ILE A 298 22.61 -21.14 11.97
CA ILE A 298 22.63 -20.45 10.67
C ILE A 298 24.03 -19.89 10.41
N SER A 299 24.39 -19.72 9.14
CA SER A 299 25.61 -19.07 8.73
C SER A 299 25.54 -17.53 8.90
N GLU A 300 26.70 -16.87 8.90
CA GLU A 300 26.78 -15.41 8.90
C GLU A 300 26.03 -14.80 7.71
N GLU A 301 26.14 -15.42 6.53
CA GLU A 301 25.46 -14.97 5.32
C GLU A 301 23.94 -15.07 5.47
N GLU A 302 23.41 -16.14 6.02
CA GLU A 302 21.98 -16.31 6.29
C GLU A 302 21.48 -15.29 7.32
N ALA A 303 22.25 -15.03 8.36
CA ALA A 303 21.96 -14.00 9.36
C ALA A 303 21.92 -12.61 8.72
N ALA A 304 22.93 -12.26 7.92
CA ALA A 304 23.02 -10.99 7.20
C ALA A 304 21.85 -10.80 6.23
N ASN A 305 21.50 -11.83 5.45
CA ASN A 305 20.35 -11.82 4.54
C ASN A 305 19.03 -11.63 5.30
N GLY A 306 18.83 -12.33 6.41
CA GLY A 306 17.64 -12.20 7.24
C GLY A 306 17.49 -10.83 7.91
N MET A 307 18.61 -10.16 8.21
CA MET A 307 18.63 -8.84 8.83
C MET A 307 18.63 -7.67 7.83
N ARG A 308 18.96 -7.89 6.57
CA ARG A 308 19.14 -6.83 5.56
C ARG A 308 17.97 -5.84 5.51
N ALA A 309 16.73 -6.31 5.45
CA ALA A 309 15.55 -5.45 5.41
C ALA A 309 15.35 -4.65 6.71
N LEU A 310 15.68 -5.24 7.86
CA LEU A 310 15.60 -4.59 9.17
C LEU A 310 16.65 -3.48 9.31
N LEU A 311 17.88 -3.76 8.87
CA LEU A 311 18.96 -2.79 8.89
C LEU A 311 18.65 -1.62 7.95
N ALA A 312 18.26 -1.89 6.70
CA ALA A 312 17.88 -0.86 5.74
C ALA A 312 16.71 0.03 6.25
N PHE A 313 15.76 -0.56 6.99
CA PHE A 313 14.72 0.23 7.65
C PHE A 313 15.27 1.07 8.80
N ALA A 314 16.18 0.50 9.63
CA ALA A 314 16.74 1.18 10.79
C ALA A 314 17.71 2.32 10.42
N GLU A 315 18.47 2.19 9.32
CA GLU A 315 19.45 3.19 8.85
C GLU A 315 18.87 4.57 8.59
N ARG A 316 17.56 4.64 8.33
CA ARG A 316 16.84 5.92 8.15
C ARG A 316 16.51 6.62 9.46
N ALA A 317 16.78 6.00 10.58
CA ALA A 317 16.57 6.55 11.92
C ALA A 317 17.92 6.67 12.64
N ASN A 318 18.01 7.62 13.55
CA ASN A 318 19.16 7.66 14.47
C ASN A 318 19.04 6.46 15.44
N VAL A 319 19.80 5.42 15.16
CA VAL A 319 19.81 4.16 15.89
C VAL A 319 21.17 3.84 16.52
N ASP A 320 22.16 4.74 16.46
CA ASP A 320 23.54 4.47 16.91
C ASP A 320 23.59 4.01 18.36
N SER A 321 22.88 4.71 19.25
CA SER A 321 22.77 4.31 20.65
C SER A 321 22.05 2.98 20.84
N LEU A 322 21.11 2.64 19.95
CA LEU A 322 20.39 1.38 19.98
C LEU A 322 21.27 0.24 19.47
N LYS A 323 22.00 0.45 18.36
CA LYS A 323 22.96 -0.52 17.83
C LYS A 323 24.03 -0.88 18.89
N LYS A 324 24.62 0.13 19.53
CA LYS A 324 25.56 -0.09 20.65
C LYS A 324 24.96 -0.92 21.77
N LYS A 325 23.72 -0.66 22.16
CA LYS A 325 23.02 -1.34 23.27
C LYS A 325 22.69 -2.81 22.98
N ILE A 326 22.65 -3.21 21.73
CA ILE A 326 22.39 -4.61 21.32
C ILE A 326 23.63 -5.26 20.69
N ASN A 327 24.82 -4.70 20.93
CA ASN A 327 26.10 -5.16 20.41
C ASN A 327 26.17 -5.34 18.89
N LEU A 328 25.48 -4.43 18.17
CA LEU A 328 25.52 -4.38 16.71
C LEU A 328 26.53 -3.30 16.31
N VAL A 329 27.78 -3.69 16.04
CA VAL A 329 28.82 -2.76 15.59
C VAL A 329 28.96 -2.93 14.08
N ASN A 330 28.85 -1.81 13.32
CA ASN A 330 29.12 -1.70 11.88
C ASN A 330 28.40 -2.71 10.95
N GLY A 331 27.21 -3.17 11.34
CA GLY A 331 26.43 -4.09 10.49
C GLY A 331 26.86 -5.56 10.56
N SER A 332 27.90 -5.87 11.30
CA SER A 332 28.27 -7.25 11.62
C SER A 332 27.50 -7.70 12.89
N CYS A 333 26.93 -8.88 12.84
CA CYS A 333 26.49 -9.60 14.03
C CYS A 333 27.76 -10.10 14.75
N LEU A 334 28.12 -9.49 15.85
CA LEU A 334 29.02 -10.09 16.85
C LEU A 334 28.17 -10.54 18.02
#